data_9de6db49e81bbe1386d51131edb4174b
#
_entry.id   9de6db49e81bbe1386d51131edb4174b
#
_cell.length_a   1.000
_cell.length_b   1.000
_cell.length_c   1.000
_cell.angle_alpha   90.00
_cell.angle_beta   90.00
_cell.angle_gamma   90.00
#
_symmetry.space_group_name_H-M   'P 1'
#
loop_
_entity.id
_entity.type
_entity.pdbx_description
1 polymer ?
#
loop_
_entity_poly.entity_id
_entity_poly.type
_entity_poly.pdbx_seq_one_letter_code
_entity_poly.pdbx_strand_id
1 'polypeptide(L)'
;MKSFTLFCLVLALAVPFTNAEAQTTGKATTIDELAKMYDVSSCKKCHAQIYNEWEKSIHARSLIGTGRTMATIKTAITDGMMKEWTKSGVRDVKDIKVEHMMHCLKCHLPQLKDATDDVARQIAQAVMDSDQATLEKVNINCIICHNRKALVHKMVDGDPEPNVIYGNKDGSHGDKMFTFMKKSPIMKESIICGQCHGLGPNFDLANPTQCATLYGSYLHNYVQAEGVELQTCQDCHMHVDKKGHLMPAYRDPQMAKKAVTVEVQTKGYQVLYKAGEHIPTAAIQVRMTSNAGHRIPDG
;
A
#
# COMPACT_ATOMS: atom_id res chain seq x y z
N MET A 1 47.29 -46.70 53.65
CA MET A 1 46.96 -45.92 52.43
C MET A 1 45.56 -46.28 52.07
N LYS A 2 44.61 -45.36 52.37
CA LYS A 2 43.17 -45.54 52.06
C LYS A 2 42.83 -44.64 50.84
N SER A 3 42.44 -45.26 49.71
CA SER A 3 42.08 -44.61 48.50
C SER A 3 40.63 -44.12 48.61
N PHE A 4 40.42 -42.79 48.44
CA PHE A 4 39.10 -42.20 48.43
C PHE A 4 38.67 -41.99 46.96
N THR A 5 37.68 -42.74 46.51
CA THR A 5 37.13 -42.62 45.17
C THR A 5 35.96 -41.58 45.23
N LEU A 6 36.16 -40.44 44.59
CA LEU A 6 35.20 -39.38 44.49
C LEU A 6 34.23 -39.66 43.31
N PHE A 7 32.96 -39.90 43.59
CA PHE A 7 31.91 -40.13 42.62
C PHE A 7 31.30 -38.77 42.26
N CYS A 8 31.59 -38.25 41.08
CA CYS A 8 30.93 -37.04 40.54
C CYS A 8 29.59 -37.43 39.93
N LEU A 9 28.50 -37.06 40.59
CA LEU A 9 27.15 -37.17 40.09
C LEU A 9 26.88 -36.00 39.12
N VAL A 10 26.84 -36.24 37.81
CA VAL A 10 26.48 -35.25 36.82
C VAL A 10 24.94 -35.27 36.69
N LEU A 11 24.28 -34.24 37.24
CA LEU A 11 22.87 -34.01 37.08
C LEU A 11 22.63 -33.37 35.70
N ALA A 12 22.17 -34.14 34.72
CA ALA A 12 21.74 -33.62 33.42
C ALA A 12 20.36 -32.95 33.58
N LEU A 13 20.34 -31.62 33.64
CA LEU A 13 19.12 -30.82 33.51
C LEU A 13 18.64 -30.87 32.06
N ALA A 14 17.62 -31.67 31.79
CA ALA A 14 16.90 -31.65 30.53
C ALA A 14 16.06 -30.35 30.46
N VAL A 15 16.58 -29.35 29.78
CA VAL A 15 15.81 -28.16 29.40
C VAL A 15 14.89 -28.58 28.27
N PRO A 16 13.55 -28.46 28.41
CA PRO A 16 12.66 -28.69 27.28
C PRO A 16 12.92 -27.61 26.21
N PHE A 17 13.48 -28.00 25.08
CA PHE A 17 13.49 -27.18 23.90
C PHE A 17 12.04 -27.03 23.44
N THR A 18 11.40 -25.92 23.79
CA THR A 18 10.18 -25.49 23.13
C THR A 18 10.55 -25.18 21.68
N ASN A 19 10.06 -25.98 20.77
CA ASN A 19 10.13 -25.69 19.34
C ASN A 19 9.48 -24.33 19.11
N ALA A 20 10.28 -23.29 18.96
CA ALA A 20 9.83 -22.09 18.28
C ALA A 20 9.51 -22.56 16.85
N GLU A 21 8.25 -22.47 16.44
CA GLU A 21 7.87 -22.71 15.06
C GLU A 21 8.75 -21.81 14.18
N ALA A 22 9.70 -22.43 13.50
CA ALA A 22 10.57 -21.75 12.56
C ALA A 22 9.67 -21.15 11.47
N GLN A 23 9.76 -19.85 11.27
CA GLN A 23 9.20 -19.19 10.10
C GLN A 23 9.57 -20.03 8.87
N THR A 24 8.57 -20.51 8.16
CA THR A 24 8.77 -21.28 6.93
C THR A 24 9.61 -20.43 5.97
N THR A 25 10.82 -20.85 5.70
CA THR A 25 11.77 -20.20 4.77
C THR A 25 11.39 -20.43 3.31
N GLY A 26 10.21 -20.99 3.04
CA GLY A 26 9.69 -21.30 1.72
C GLY A 26 8.74 -20.24 1.20
N LYS A 27 8.65 -20.13 -0.12
CA LYS A 27 7.62 -19.31 -0.80
C LYS A 27 6.25 -19.95 -0.62
N ALA A 28 5.22 -19.12 -0.46
CA ALA A 28 3.82 -19.56 -0.45
C ALA A 28 3.46 -20.21 -1.79
N THR A 29 2.76 -21.33 -1.74
CA THR A 29 2.30 -22.10 -2.91
C THR A 29 0.81 -21.92 -3.18
N THR A 30 0.08 -21.35 -2.19
CA THR A 30 -1.34 -21.02 -2.30
C THR A 30 -1.59 -19.59 -1.79
N ILE A 31 -2.74 -19.00 -2.19
CA ILE A 31 -3.18 -17.70 -1.67
C ILE A 31 -3.41 -17.76 -0.15
N ASP A 32 -3.94 -18.87 0.36
CA ASP A 32 -4.21 -19.05 1.78
C ASP A 32 -2.90 -19.13 2.61
N GLU A 33 -1.85 -19.78 2.07
CA GLU A 33 -0.53 -19.75 2.68
C GLU A 33 0.06 -18.34 2.69
N LEU A 34 -0.05 -17.60 1.57
CA LEU A 34 0.40 -16.22 1.52
C LEU A 34 -0.35 -15.33 2.52
N ALA A 35 -1.67 -15.47 2.60
CA ALA A 35 -2.49 -14.76 3.58
C ALA A 35 -2.07 -15.08 5.02
N LYS A 36 -1.78 -16.35 5.32
CA LYS A 36 -1.31 -16.80 6.64
C LYS A 36 0.07 -16.24 6.99
N MET A 37 0.98 -16.15 6.02
CA MET A 37 2.33 -15.55 6.22
C MET A 37 2.25 -14.08 6.61
N TYR A 38 1.18 -13.39 6.23
CA TYR A 38 0.95 -11.97 6.46
C TYR A 38 -0.30 -11.72 7.34
N ASP A 39 -0.67 -12.69 8.18
CA ASP A 39 -1.80 -12.53 9.10
C ASP A 39 -1.49 -11.50 10.18
N VAL A 40 -2.40 -10.56 10.34
CA VAL A 40 -2.34 -9.45 11.32
C VAL A 40 -3.46 -9.51 12.36
N SER A 41 -4.17 -10.63 12.44
CA SER A 41 -5.30 -10.80 13.37
C SER A 41 -4.88 -10.65 14.84
N SER A 42 -3.64 -11.01 15.17
CA SER A 42 -3.07 -10.82 16.51
C SER A 42 -2.97 -9.34 16.92
N CYS A 43 -2.74 -8.43 15.96
CA CYS A 43 -2.64 -7.00 16.21
C CYS A 43 -3.92 -6.42 16.81
N LYS A 44 -5.09 -6.96 16.41
CA LYS A 44 -6.41 -6.51 16.88
C LYS A 44 -6.56 -6.58 18.40
N LYS A 45 -5.89 -7.54 19.06
CA LYS A 45 -6.00 -7.76 20.51
C LYS A 45 -5.57 -6.55 21.32
N CYS A 46 -4.52 -5.84 20.87
CA CYS A 46 -3.98 -4.67 21.57
C CYS A 46 -4.28 -3.37 20.82
N HIS A 47 -4.47 -3.41 19.50
CA HIS A 47 -4.67 -2.25 18.62
C HIS A 47 -6.06 -2.24 17.97
N ALA A 48 -7.12 -2.59 18.73
CA ALA A 48 -8.46 -2.78 18.21
C ALA A 48 -9.01 -1.58 17.43
N GLN A 49 -8.80 -0.35 17.92
CA GLN A 49 -9.26 0.86 17.23
C GLN A 49 -8.55 1.02 15.89
N ILE A 50 -7.22 0.95 15.89
CA ILE A 50 -6.38 1.10 14.70
C ILE A 50 -6.71 0.01 13.67
N TYR A 51 -6.90 -1.22 14.13
CA TYR A 51 -7.31 -2.34 13.28
C TYR A 51 -8.67 -2.09 12.61
N ASN A 52 -9.67 -1.62 13.37
CA ASN A 52 -11.00 -1.32 12.83
C ASN A 52 -11.00 -0.14 11.84
N GLU A 53 -10.11 0.83 12.01
CA GLU A 53 -9.90 1.92 11.06
C GLU A 53 -9.29 1.38 9.76
N TRP A 54 -8.21 0.60 9.86
CA TRP A 54 -7.55 -0.04 8.72
C TRP A 54 -8.49 -0.97 7.95
N GLU A 55 -9.24 -1.82 8.64
CA GLU A 55 -10.17 -2.79 8.03
C GLU A 55 -11.21 -2.11 7.11
N LYS A 56 -11.57 -0.85 7.41
CA LYS A 56 -12.46 -0.02 6.59
C LYS A 56 -11.74 0.76 5.50
N SER A 57 -10.42 0.79 5.51
CA SER A 57 -9.61 1.54 4.55
C SER A 57 -9.54 0.83 3.19
N ILE A 58 -9.13 1.59 2.16
CA ILE A 58 -8.86 1.02 0.83
C ILE A 58 -7.68 0.06 0.87
N HIS A 59 -6.71 0.25 1.76
CA HIS A 59 -5.55 -0.62 1.89
C HIS A 59 -5.95 -2.06 2.28
N ALA A 60 -6.96 -2.23 3.12
CA ALA A 60 -7.50 -3.55 3.47
C ALA A 60 -8.15 -4.27 2.26
N ARG A 61 -8.34 -3.57 1.14
CA ARG A 61 -8.89 -4.11 -0.11
C ARG A 61 -8.07 -3.67 -1.32
N SER A 62 -6.76 -3.73 -1.20
CA SER A 62 -5.82 -3.13 -2.14
C SER A 62 -5.92 -3.65 -3.58
N LEU A 63 -6.34 -4.90 -3.79
CA LEU A 63 -6.55 -5.48 -5.12
C LEU A 63 -7.91 -5.14 -5.72
N ILE A 64 -8.92 -4.99 -4.88
CA ILE A 64 -10.30 -4.67 -5.31
C ILE A 64 -10.46 -3.15 -5.39
N GLY A 65 -9.99 -2.46 -4.34
CA GLY A 65 -10.08 -1.01 -4.19
C GLY A 65 -11.52 -0.53 -4.28
N THR A 66 -11.79 0.31 -5.27
CA THR A 66 -13.12 0.84 -5.60
C THR A 66 -13.79 0.11 -6.77
N GLY A 67 -13.25 -1.04 -7.16
CA GLY A 67 -13.55 -1.70 -8.42
C GLY A 67 -12.65 -1.23 -9.59
N ARG A 68 -12.18 0.00 -9.57
CA ARG A 68 -11.23 0.51 -10.57
C ARG A 68 -9.89 -0.21 -10.53
N THR A 69 -9.35 -0.43 -9.34
CA THR A 69 -8.06 -1.11 -9.18
C THR A 69 -8.09 -2.47 -9.84
N MET A 70 -9.10 -3.28 -9.51
CA MET A 70 -9.27 -4.60 -10.12
C MET A 70 -9.45 -4.51 -11.64
N ALA A 71 -10.28 -3.57 -12.13
CA ALA A 71 -10.48 -3.36 -13.55
C ALA A 71 -9.18 -2.94 -14.27
N THR A 72 -8.38 -2.07 -13.65
CA THR A 72 -7.09 -1.64 -14.21
C THR A 72 -6.09 -2.78 -14.25
N ILE A 73 -6.00 -3.61 -13.19
CA ILE A 73 -5.14 -4.80 -13.19
C ILE A 73 -5.60 -5.79 -14.27
N LYS A 74 -6.90 -6.00 -14.41
CA LYS A 74 -7.48 -6.86 -15.46
C LYS A 74 -7.06 -6.36 -16.86
N THR A 75 -7.23 -5.07 -17.15
CA THR A 75 -6.79 -4.47 -18.41
C THR A 75 -5.28 -4.61 -18.64
N ALA A 76 -4.47 -4.40 -17.58
CA ALA A 76 -3.02 -4.59 -17.68
C ALA A 76 -2.64 -6.03 -18.02
N ILE A 77 -3.40 -7.01 -17.55
CA ILE A 77 -3.21 -8.42 -17.93
C ILE A 77 -3.65 -8.65 -19.37
N THR A 78 -4.92 -8.32 -19.70
CA THR A 78 -5.54 -8.68 -20.97
C THR A 78 -4.99 -7.90 -22.17
N ASP A 79 -4.84 -6.61 -22.01
CA ASP A 79 -4.45 -5.71 -23.10
C ASP A 79 -2.95 -5.38 -23.03
N GLY A 80 -2.39 -5.24 -21.82
CA GLY A 80 -0.96 -5.04 -21.61
C GLY A 80 -0.17 -6.33 -21.87
N MET A 81 -0.13 -7.21 -20.87
CA MET A 81 0.77 -8.38 -20.87
C MET A 81 0.53 -9.33 -22.02
N MET A 82 -0.75 -9.64 -22.31
CA MET A 82 -1.10 -10.66 -23.33
C MET A 82 -1.06 -10.14 -24.76
N LYS A 83 -1.16 -8.81 -24.98
CA LYS A 83 -1.26 -8.23 -26.32
C LYS A 83 -0.15 -7.23 -26.62
N GLU A 84 -0.18 -6.05 -25.94
CA GLU A 84 0.63 -4.90 -26.30
C GLU A 84 2.10 -5.03 -25.88
N TRP A 85 2.37 -5.65 -24.75
CA TRP A 85 3.74 -5.82 -24.25
C TRP A 85 4.38 -7.06 -24.91
N THR A 86 4.78 -6.92 -26.14
CA THR A 86 5.26 -8.02 -26.99
C THR A 86 6.41 -8.83 -26.37
N LYS A 87 7.22 -8.23 -25.51
CA LYS A 87 8.34 -8.88 -24.83
C LYS A 87 7.96 -9.55 -23.50
N SER A 88 6.70 -9.47 -23.07
CA SER A 88 6.27 -10.10 -21.82
C SER A 88 6.41 -11.63 -21.86
N GLY A 89 6.26 -12.25 -23.03
CA GLY A 89 6.17 -13.70 -23.18
C GLY A 89 4.83 -14.29 -22.73
N VAL A 90 3.93 -13.44 -22.16
CA VAL A 90 2.60 -13.87 -21.67
C VAL A 90 1.61 -13.85 -22.82
N ARG A 91 0.90 -14.97 -23.01
CA ARG A 91 -0.18 -15.11 -24.02
C ARG A 91 -1.48 -15.63 -23.39
N ASP A 92 -1.35 -16.22 -22.19
CA ASP A 92 -2.44 -16.79 -21.42
C ASP A 92 -2.12 -16.63 -19.92
N VAL A 93 -3.13 -16.77 -19.04
CA VAL A 93 -2.95 -16.72 -17.58
C VAL A 93 -1.91 -17.72 -17.08
N LYS A 94 -1.82 -18.90 -17.73
CA LYS A 94 -0.83 -19.94 -17.38
C LYS A 94 0.63 -19.51 -17.55
N ASP A 95 0.89 -18.49 -18.39
CA ASP A 95 2.23 -17.97 -18.66
C ASP A 95 2.64 -16.92 -17.62
N ILE A 96 1.70 -16.49 -16.77
CA ILE A 96 1.93 -15.45 -15.77
C ILE A 96 2.86 -15.98 -14.67
N LYS A 97 3.83 -15.13 -14.32
CA LYS A 97 4.77 -15.31 -13.22
C LYS A 97 4.68 -14.13 -12.24
N VAL A 98 5.29 -14.29 -11.07
CA VAL A 98 5.42 -13.21 -10.08
C VAL A 98 5.99 -11.95 -10.71
N GLU A 99 7.07 -12.06 -11.49
CA GLU A 99 7.72 -10.91 -12.16
C GLU A 99 6.77 -10.09 -13.04
N HIS A 100 5.87 -10.76 -13.76
CA HIS A 100 4.88 -10.08 -14.62
C HIS A 100 3.88 -9.26 -13.79
N MET A 101 3.39 -9.82 -12.69
CA MET A 101 2.40 -9.18 -11.83
C MET A 101 3.02 -8.04 -11.00
N MET A 102 4.32 -8.04 -10.73
CA MET A 102 4.99 -7.03 -9.92
C MET A 102 4.96 -5.62 -10.53
N HIS A 103 4.62 -5.45 -11.79
CA HIS A 103 4.35 -4.13 -12.37
C HIS A 103 3.24 -3.37 -11.63
N CYS A 104 2.19 -4.08 -11.20
CA CYS A 104 1.08 -3.54 -10.42
C CYS A 104 1.21 -3.91 -8.93
N LEU A 105 1.54 -5.18 -8.67
CA LEU A 105 1.44 -5.74 -7.32
C LEU A 105 2.61 -5.35 -6.43
N LYS A 106 3.67 -4.73 -6.96
CA LYS A 106 4.70 -4.13 -6.12
C LYS A 106 4.14 -3.09 -5.13
N CYS A 107 3.05 -2.40 -5.53
CA CYS A 107 2.32 -1.45 -4.69
C CYS A 107 1.02 -2.03 -4.12
N HIS A 108 0.29 -2.84 -4.90
CA HIS A 108 -1.03 -3.32 -4.49
C HIS A 108 -1.01 -4.64 -3.70
N LEU A 109 0.05 -5.44 -3.81
CA LEU A 109 0.27 -6.67 -3.06
C LEU A 109 1.77 -7.01 -3.01
N PRO A 110 2.62 -6.19 -2.36
CA PRO A 110 4.08 -6.37 -2.38
C PRO A 110 4.54 -7.71 -1.82
N GLN A 111 3.78 -8.34 -0.94
CA GLN A 111 4.07 -9.68 -0.41
C GLN A 111 4.01 -10.80 -1.45
N LEU A 112 3.50 -10.55 -2.67
CA LEU A 112 3.53 -11.54 -3.76
C LEU A 112 4.97 -12.00 -4.08
N LYS A 113 5.99 -11.20 -3.78
CA LYS A 113 7.40 -11.60 -3.93
C LYS A 113 7.75 -12.87 -3.12
N ASP A 114 7.04 -13.14 -2.03
CA ASP A 114 7.23 -14.28 -1.15
C ASP A 114 6.34 -15.48 -1.55
N ALA A 115 5.79 -15.45 -2.77
CA ALA A 115 4.96 -16.51 -3.33
C ALA A 115 5.59 -17.13 -4.58
N THR A 116 5.07 -18.29 -4.98
CA THR A 116 5.43 -18.96 -6.24
C THR A 116 4.66 -18.37 -7.44
N ASP A 117 5.08 -18.70 -8.64
CA ASP A 117 4.36 -18.34 -9.86
C ASP A 117 2.94 -18.92 -9.91
N ASP A 118 2.67 -20.03 -9.21
CA ASP A 118 1.33 -20.59 -9.09
C ASP A 118 0.38 -19.65 -8.36
N VAL A 119 0.84 -19.00 -7.30
CA VAL A 119 0.04 -17.99 -6.59
C VAL A 119 -0.19 -16.75 -7.47
N ALA A 120 0.82 -16.33 -8.24
CA ALA A 120 0.65 -15.22 -9.19
C ALA A 120 -0.44 -15.54 -10.22
N ARG A 121 -0.49 -16.78 -10.74
CA ARG A 121 -1.54 -17.27 -11.65
C ARG A 121 -2.91 -17.32 -10.98
N GLN A 122 -2.99 -17.82 -9.75
CA GLN A 122 -4.24 -17.84 -8.98
C GLN A 122 -4.80 -16.42 -8.78
N ILE A 123 -3.96 -15.44 -8.43
CA ILE A 123 -4.37 -14.04 -8.28
C ILE A 123 -4.80 -13.45 -9.63
N ALA A 124 -4.04 -13.69 -10.70
CA ALA A 124 -4.41 -13.23 -12.04
C ALA A 124 -5.75 -13.81 -12.47
N GLN A 125 -5.99 -15.11 -12.25
CA GLN A 125 -7.27 -15.75 -12.55
C GLN A 125 -8.40 -15.15 -11.72
N ALA A 126 -8.21 -14.95 -10.42
CA ALA A 126 -9.21 -14.30 -9.55
C ALA A 126 -9.56 -12.87 -10.01
N VAL A 127 -8.57 -12.12 -10.52
CA VAL A 127 -8.80 -10.79 -11.12
C VAL A 127 -9.61 -10.92 -12.42
N MET A 128 -9.28 -11.90 -13.28
CA MET A 128 -10.02 -12.15 -14.53
C MET A 128 -11.47 -12.51 -14.27
N ASP A 129 -11.71 -13.33 -13.27
CA ASP A 129 -13.03 -13.83 -12.88
C ASP A 129 -13.81 -12.83 -11.98
N SER A 130 -13.15 -11.75 -11.57
CA SER A 130 -13.69 -10.79 -10.60
C SER A 130 -14.07 -11.45 -9.26
N ASP A 131 -13.29 -12.46 -8.84
CA ASP A 131 -13.48 -13.20 -7.60
C ASP A 131 -13.00 -12.38 -6.39
N GLN A 132 -13.89 -11.52 -5.88
CA GLN A 132 -13.60 -10.65 -4.76
C GLN A 132 -13.29 -11.45 -3.49
N ALA A 133 -13.97 -12.56 -3.25
CA ALA A 133 -13.79 -13.37 -2.04
C ALA A 133 -12.36 -13.94 -1.93
N THR A 134 -11.78 -14.34 -3.05
CA THR A 134 -10.38 -14.77 -3.12
C THR A 134 -9.42 -13.59 -2.96
N LEU A 135 -9.70 -12.45 -3.63
CA LEU A 135 -8.82 -11.28 -3.59
C LEU A 135 -8.82 -10.57 -2.23
N GLU A 136 -9.89 -10.66 -1.44
CA GLU A 136 -9.98 -10.09 -0.07
C GLU A 136 -9.08 -10.80 0.94
N LYS A 137 -8.66 -12.03 0.69
CA LYS A 137 -7.75 -12.76 1.57
C LYS A 137 -6.37 -12.11 1.69
N VAL A 138 -5.96 -11.34 0.70
CA VAL A 138 -4.64 -10.71 0.61
C VAL A 138 -4.78 -9.20 0.39
N ASN A 139 -4.01 -8.40 1.16
CA ASN A 139 -4.19 -6.97 1.23
C ASN A 139 -2.92 -6.27 1.73
N ILE A 140 -2.91 -4.94 1.68
CA ILE A 140 -1.91 -4.12 2.35
C ILE A 140 -2.32 -3.95 3.81
N ASN A 141 -1.53 -4.49 4.72
CA ASN A 141 -1.85 -4.53 6.13
C ASN A 141 -0.73 -3.97 7.03
N CYS A 142 -0.89 -4.13 8.33
CA CYS A 142 0.02 -3.60 9.34
C CYS A 142 1.49 -3.96 9.07
N ILE A 143 1.78 -5.22 8.73
CA ILE A 143 3.13 -5.72 8.52
C ILE A 143 3.76 -5.07 7.29
N ILE A 144 2.99 -4.79 6.24
CA ILE A 144 3.49 -4.16 5.02
C ILE A 144 4.09 -2.78 5.32
N CYS A 145 3.43 -1.99 6.17
CA CYS A 145 3.92 -0.67 6.56
C CYS A 145 4.89 -0.73 7.74
N HIS A 146 4.61 -1.55 8.74
CA HIS A 146 5.34 -1.53 10.01
C HIS A 146 6.48 -2.53 10.13
N ASN A 147 6.50 -3.64 9.38
CA ASN A 147 7.68 -4.49 9.28
C ASN A 147 8.46 -4.25 7.99
N ARG A 148 7.77 -3.84 6.91
CA ARG A 148 8.35 -3.49 5.61
C ARG A 148 9.08 -4.64 4.92
N LYS A 149 8.93 -5.88 5.38
CA LYS A 149 9.50 -7.05 4.73
C LYS A 149 9.11 -7.15 3.25
N ALA A 150 7.93 -6.68 2.92
CA ALA A 150 7.39 -6.69 1.56
C ALA A 150 7.49 -5.34 0.83
N LEU A 151 8.04 -4.28 1.43
CA LEU A 151 8.14 -2.98 0.78
C LEU A 151 9.17 -2.97 -0.35
N VAL A 152 8.87 -2.12 -1.30
CA VAL A 152 9.54 -1.99 -2.59
C VAL A 152 10.94 -1.44 -2.48
N HIS A 153 11.13 -0.45 -1.60
CA HIS A 153 12.41 0.23 -1.40
C HIS A 153 13.00 -0.17 -0.06
N LYS A 154 14.31 -0.34 -0.04
CA LYS A 154 15.03 -0.58 1.21
C LYS A 154 14.90 0.63 2.13
N MET A 155 14.89 0.36 3.41
CA MET A 155 14.99 1.42 4.42
C MET A 155 16.35 2.11 4.33
N VAL A 156 16.39 3.37 4.75
CA VAL A 156 17.66 4.11 4.90
C VAL A 156 18.63 3.36 5.82
N ASP A 157 18.09 2.66 6.81
CA ASP A 157 18.84 1.89 7.82
C ASP A 157 19.12 0.44 7.41
N GLY A 158 18.84 0.06 6.15
CA GLY A 158 19.04 -1.31 5.64
C GLY A 158 17.76 -2.14 5.57
N ASP A 159 17.92 -3.47 5.48
CA ASP A 159 16.79 -4.39 5.40
C ASP A 159 16.08 -4.51 6.76
N PRO A 160 14.74 -4.55 6.80
CA PRO A 160 14.00 -4.67 8.05
C PRO A 160 14.24 -6.02 8.73
N GLU A 161 14.38 -5.97 10.04
CA GLU A 161 14.55 -7.17 10.85
C GLU A 161 13.24 -7.96 10.93
N PRO A 162 13.27 -9.29 10.78
CA PRO A 162 12.07 -10.09 10.63
C PRO A 162 11.10 -10.03 11.83
N ASN A 163 11.63 -9.87 13.06
CA ASN A 163 10.83 -9.92 14.30
C ASN A 163 10.56 -8.55 14.92
N VAL A 164 10.73 -7.47 14.14
CA VAL A 164 10.63 -6.09 14.62
C VAL A 164 9.43 -5.39 14.00
N ILE A 165 8.66 -4.71 14.83
CA ILE A 165 7.66 -3.72 14.40
C ILE A 165 8.30 -2.33 14.50
N TYR A 166 8.31 -1.62 13.39
CA TYR A 166 8.84 -0.26 13.30
C TYR A 166 7.73 0.77 13.60
N GLY A 167 8.05 1.73 14.46
CA GLY A 167 7.09 2.75 14.86
C GLY A 167 7.75 3.93 15.55
N ASN A 168 7.10 4.46 16.59
CA ASN A 168 7.56 5.64 17.32
C ASN A 168 8.31 5.31 18.63
N LYS A 169 8.45 4.03 18.98
CA LYS A 169 9.03 3.57 20.25
C LYS A 169 10.01 2.45 20.05
N ASP A 170 10.97 2.36 20.97
CA ASP A 170 11.84 1.22 21.13
C ASP A 170 11.35 0.37 22.30
N GLY A 171 11.63 -0.94 22.28
CA GLY A 171 11.37 -1.83 23.39
C GLY A 171 10.80 -3.19 23.02
N SER A 172 10.28 -3.88 24.04
CA SER A 172 9.60 -5.16 23.87
C SER A 172 8.21 -4.96 23.28
N HIS A 173 7.81 -5.84 22.38
CA HIS A 173 6.44 -5.91 21.84
C HIS A 173 5.79 -7.22 22.28
N GLY A 174 4.53 -7.17 22.68
CA GLY A 174 3.83 -8.31 23.28
C GLY A 174 3.33 -9.38 22.30
N ASP A 175 3.64 -9.26 21.01
CA ASP A 175 3.27 -10.23 19.99
C ASP A 175 4.30 -11.37 19.89
N LYS A 176 3.84 -12.59 19.55
CA LYS A 176 4.71 -13.77 19.45
C LYS A 176 5.61 -13.73 18.20
N MET A 177 5.12 -13.16 17.11
CA MET A 177 5.86 -13.06 15.85
C MET A 177 6.79 -11.85 15.86
N PHE A 178 6.31 -10.73 16.39
CA PHE A 178 7.06 -9.49 16.48
C PHE A 178 7.33 -9.17 17.94
N THR A 179 8.48 -9.61 18.44
CA THR A 179 8.83 -9.51 19.85
C THR A 179 9.42 -8.17 20.25
N PHE A 180 9.86 -7.37 19.28
CA PHE A 180 10.50 -6.08 19.49
C PHE A 180 9.86 -4.96 18.71
N MET A 181 9.95 -3.74 19.27
CA MET A 181 9.67 -2.49 18.59
C MET A 181 10.96 -1.72 18.39
N LYS A 182 11.10 -1.08 17.22
CA LYS A 182 12.17 -0.11 16.95
C LYS A 182 11.60 1.19 16.43
N LYS A 183 12.13 2.29 16.96
CA LYS A 183 11.83 3.61 16.44
C LYS A 183 12.40 3.76 15.03
N SER A 184 11.56 4.22 14.10
CA SER A 184 11.98 4.51 12.74
C SER A 184 11.48 5.90 12.34
N PRO A 185 12.38 6.87 12.12
CA PRO A 185 11.99 8.23 11.73
C PRO A 185 11.14 8.26 10.46
N ILE A 186 11.44 7.40 9.49
CA ILE A 186 10.74 7.34 8.20
C ILE A 186 9.24 7.05 8.33
N MET A 187 8.79 6.49 9.46
CA MET A 187 7.36 6.28 9.73
C MET A 187 6.58 7.58 9.88
N LYS A 188 7.26 8.71 10.10
CA LYS A 188 6.67 10.05 10.17
C LYS A 188 6.86 10.85 8.89
N GLU A 189 7.58 10.33 7.92
CA GLU A 189 7.91 11.01 6.69
C GLU A 189 6.97 10.62 5.55
N SER A 190 6.63 11.57 4.70
CA SER A 190 5.77 11.33 3.53
C SER A 190 6.30 10.24 2.59
N ILE A 191 7.60 9.99 2.58
CA ILE A 191 8.23 8.98 1.72
C ILE A 191 7.74 7.56 2.02
N ILE A 192 7.27 7.25 3.25
CA ILE A 192 6.68 5.92 3.54
C ILE A 192 5.48 5.65 2.65
N CYS A 193 4.63 6.66 2.44
CA CYS A 193 3.49 6.61 1.54
C CYS A 193 3.93 6.65 0.07
N GLY A 194 4.91 7.52 -0.21
CA GLY A 194 5.47 7.71 -1.54
C GLY A 194 6.02 6.45 -2.19
N GLN A 195 6.46 5.47 -1.40
CA GLN A 195 6.96 4.19 -1.93
C GLN A 195 5.95 3.46 -2.83
N CYS A 196 4.66 3.61 -2.56
CA CYS A 196 3.58 3.07 -3.39
C CYS A 196 2.83 4.18 -4.15
N HIS A 197 2.81 5.40 -3.62
CA HIS A 197 2.09 6.55 -4.18
C HIS A 197 2.99 7.49 -4.99
N GLY A 198 3.96 6.95 -5.74
CA GLY A 198 4.65 7.70 -6.78
C GLY A 198 6.01 8.27 -6.38
N LEU A 199 6.86 7.48 -5.73
CA LEU A 199 8.27 7.82 -5.51
C LEU A 199 9.05 7.93 -6.83
N GLY A 200 8.59 7.27 -7.87
CA GLY A 200 9.19 7.23 -9.20
C GLY A 200 9.01 5.88 -9.88
N PRO A 201 9.44 5.75 -11.14
CA PRO A 201 9.43 4.48 -11.83
C PRO A 201 10.30 3.46 -11.09
N ASN A 202 9.82 2.23 -11.08
CA ASN A 202 10.57 1.15 -10.47
C ASN A 202 11.61 0.60 -11.46
N PHE A 203 12.82 1.05 -11.33
CA PHE A 203 13.95 0.64 -12.19
C PHE A 203 14.45 -0.80 -11.95
N ASP A 204 14.00 -1.47 -10.89
CA ASP A 204 14.30 -2.90 -10.68
C ASP A 204 13.51 -3.81 -11.63
N LEU A 205 12.47 -3.26 -12.27
CA LEU A 205 11.69 -3.98 -13.26
C LEU A 205 12.30 -3.85 -14.66
N ALA A 206 12.23 -4.91 -15.45
CA ALA A 206 12.65 -4.89 -16.85
C ALA A 206 11.93 -3.81 -17.69
N ASN A 207 10.67 -3.52 -17.32
CA ASN A 207 9.88 -2.43 -17.87
C ASN A 207 9.45 -1.51 -16.72
N PRO A 208 10.22 -0.46 -16.38
CA PRO A 208 9.90 0.45 -15.32
C PRO A 208 8.53 1.11 -15.51
N THR A 209 7.70 1.07 -14.47
CA THR A 209 6.36 1.66 -14.48
C THR A 209 6.16 2.61 -13.31
N GLN A 210 5.35 3.64 -13.54
CA GLN A 210 4.89 4.57 -12.51
C GLN A 210 3.40 4.83 -12.74
N CYS A 211 2.56 4.27 -11.88
CA CYS A 211 1.10 4.41 -12.01
C CYS A 211 0.57 5.63 -11.29
N ALA A 212 1.17 6.01 -10.16
CA ALA A 212 0.78 7.14 -9.33
C ALA A 212 1.88 8.20 -9.31
N THR A 213 1.51 9.47 -9.19
CA THR A 213 2.45 10.59 -9.15
C THR A 213 2.25 11.50 -7.94
N LEU A 214 1.45 11.08 -6.97
CA LEU A 214 1.08 11.85 -5.78
C LEU A 214 2.28 12.39 -5.02
N TYR A 215 3.27 11.54 -4.73
CA TYR A 215 4.45 11.95 -3.97
C TYR A 215 5.32 12.95 -4.74
N GLY A 216 5.55 12.72 -6.03
CA GLY A 216 6.27 13.68 -6.87
C GLY A 216 5.54 15.02 -6.97
N SER A 217 4.22 14.98 -7.16
CA SER A 217 3.36 16.16 -7.18
C SER A 217 3.39 16.92 -5.84
N TYR A 218 3.35 16.22 -4.71
CA TYR A 218 3.49 16.78 -3.38
C TYR A 218 4.83 17.51 -3.20
N LEU A 219 5.93 16.88 -3.61
CA LEU A 219 7.26 17.50 -3.52
C LEU A 219 7.35 18.79 -4.36
N HIS A 220 6.77 18.80 -5.55
CA HIS A 220 6.84 19.95 -6.45
C HIS A 220 5.87 21.08 -6.11
N ASN A 221 4.65 20.75 -5.68
CA ASN A 221 3.60 21.75 -5.54
C ASN A 221 3.40 22.22 -4.11
N TYR A 222 3.70 21.39 -3.11
CA TYR A 222 3.46 21.70 -1.72
C TYR A 222 4.76 21.97 -0.93
N VAL A 223 5.73 21.06 -1.00
CA VAL A 223 6.98 21.19 -0.23
C VAL A 223 7.77 22.44 -0.64
N GLN A 224 7.66 22.84 -1.91
CA GLN A 224 8.34 24.03 -2.43
C GLN A 224 7.50 25.32 -2.36
N ALA A 225 6.26 25.23 -1.89
CA ALA A 225 5.39 26.41 -1.81
C ALA A 225 5.84 27.35 -0.69
N GLU A 226 6.01 28.63 -1.02
CA GLU A 226 6.38 29.65 -0.04
C GLU A 226 5.22 29.97 0.91
N GLY A 227 5.53 30.18 2.19
CA GLY A 227 4.54 30.61 3.20
C GLY A 227 3.56 29.52 3.64
N VAL A 228 3.78 28.27 3.27
CA VAL A 228 2.95 27.12 3.67
C VAL A 228 3.65 26.36 4.80
N GLU A 229 2.93 26.07 5.87
CA GLU A 229 3.41 25.15 6.90
C GLU A 229 3.49 23.74 6.32
N LEU A 230 4.66 23.13 6.38
CA LEU A 230 4.89 21.81 5.81
C LEU A 230 4.16 20.73 6.62
N GLN A 231 3.25 20.05 5.96
CA GLN A 231 2.52 18.89 6.49
C GLN A 231 2.87 17.65 5.70
N THR A 232 2.99 16.53 6.38
CA THR A 232 3.24 15.22 5.78
C THR A 232 1.94 14.58 5.25
N CYS A 233 2.07 13.50 4.49
CA CYS A 233 0.92 12.70 4.07
C CYS A 233 0.12 12.22 5.29
N GLN A 234 0.83 11.83 6.36
CA GLN A 234 0.21 11.37 7.60
C GLN A 234 -0.56 12.50 8.30
N ASP A 235 -0.04 13.73 8.29
CA ASP A 235 -0.73 14.87 8.91
C ASP A 235 -2.08 15.10 8.23
N CYS A 236 -2.13 15.08 6.90
CA CYS A 236 -3.35 15.31 6.14
C CYS A 236 -4.30 14.09 6.11
N HIS A 237 -3.77 12.87 5.95
CA HIS A 237 -4.59 11.68 5.73
C HIS A 237 -4.85 10.82 6.97
N MET A 238 -4.11 11.03 8.06
CA MET A 238 -4.26 10.24 9.29
C MET A 238 -4.58 11.09 10.51
N HIS A 239 -3.94 12.26 10.67
CA HIS A 239 -4.08 13.08 11.87
C HIS A 239 -5.24 14.06 11.79
N VAL A 240 -5.52 14.63 10.62
CA VAL A 240 -6.65 15.53 10.42
C VAL A 240 -7.96 14.80 10.71
N ASP A 241 -8.82 15.43 11.50
CA ASP A 241 -10.11 14.87 11.92
C ASP A 241 -10.00 13.51 12.65
N LYS A 242 -8.81 13.14 13.15
CA LYS A 242 -8.53 11.89 13.87
C LYS A 242 -8.92 10.62 13.09
N LYS A 243 -8.76 10.65 11.77
CA LYS A 243 -9.15 9.53 10.88
C LYS A 243 -8.21 8.32 11.00
N GLY A 244 -7.00 8.50 11.56
CA GLY A 244 -6.06 7.42 11.83
C GLY A 244 -5.78 6.54 10.62
N HIS A 245 -5.85 5.24 10.80
CA HIS A 245 -5.57 4.24 9.76
C HIS A 245 -6.71 4.01 8.76
N LEU A 246 -7.79 4.79 8.84
CA LEU A 246 -8.79 4.84 7.78
C LEU A 246 -8.20 5.46 6.50
N MET A 247 -7.24 6.39 6.65
CA MET A 247 -6.53 7.06 5.55
C MET A 247 -7.50 7.52 4.45
N PRO A 248 -8.41 8.47 4.75
CA PRO A 248 -9.44 8.90 3.82
C PRO A 248 -8.84 9.58 2.59
N ALA A 249 -9.54 9.46 1.47
CA ALA A 249 -9.23 10.11 0.21
C ALA A 249 -10.52 10.65 -0.42
N TYR A 250 -10.62 10.71 -1.73
CA TYR A 250 -11.73 11.31 -2.49
C TYR A 250 -13.13 10.77 -2.14
N ARG A 251 -13.24 9.61 -1.49
CA ARG A 251 -14.52 9.06 -1.00
C ARG A 251 -15.00 9.66 0.31
N ASP A 252 -14.13 10.34 1.04
CA ASP A 252 -14.53 11.11 2.22
C ASP A 252 -15.07 12.46 1.74
N PRO A 253 -16.40 12.75 1.93
CA PRO A 253 -17.00 13.97 1.41
C PRO A 253 -16.42 15.24 2.03
N GLN A 254 -15.94 15.18 3.27
CA GLN A 254 -15.35 16.31 3.95
C GLN A 254 -13.96 16.61 3.39
N MET A 255 -13.14 15.57 3.19
CA MET A 255 -11.83 15.73 2.55
C MET A 255 -11.97 16.23 1.11
N ALA A 256 -12.89 15.65 0.33
CA ALA A 256 -13.15 16.06 -1.05
C ALA A 256 -13.56 17.54 -1.14
N LYS A 257 -14.41 18.02 -0.23
CA LYS A 257 -14.82 19.43 -0.17
C LYS A 257 -13.67 20.37 0.18
N LYS A 258 -12.75 19.95 1.05
CA LYS A 258 -11.56 20.73 1.40
C LYS A 258 -10.55 20.77 0.25
N ALA A 259 -10.49 19.70 -0.55
CA ALA A 259 -9.50 19.53 -1.60
C ALA A 259 -9.68 20.46 -2.80
N VAL A 260 -10.90 20.94 -3.08
CA VAL A 260 -11.19 21.80 -4.23
C VAL A 260 -12.07 22.97 -3.84
N THR A 261 -11.63 24.17 -4.18
CA THR A 261 -12.49 25.36 -4.18
C THR A 261 -13.04 25.58 -5.59
N VAL A 262 -14.35 25.72 -5.70
CA VAL A 262 -15.04 25.98 -6.97
C VAL A 262 -15.71 27.35 -6.91
N GLU A 263 -15.31 28.23 -7.81
CA GLU A 263 -15.90 29.56 -7.99
C GLU A 263 -16.60 29.60 -9.34
N VAL A 264 -17.85 30.07 -9.35
CA VAL A 264 -18.63 30.19 -10.56
C VAL A 264 -19.03 31.64 -10.76
N GLN A 265 -18.71 32.21 -11.92
CA GLN A 265 -19.12 33.53 -12.34
C GLN A 265 -19.97 33.43 -13.62
N THR A 266 -21.05 34.18 -13.68
CA THR A 266 -21.90 34.18 -14.85
C THR A 266 -22.10 35.61 -15.35
N LYS A 267 -22.13 35.77 -16.65
CA LYS A 267 -22.44 37.06 -17.31
C LYS A 267 -23.43 36.82 -18.46
N GLY A 268 -24.60 37.40 -18.34
CA GLY A 268 -25.58 37.41 -19.42
C GLY A 268 -25.27 38.51 -20.45
N TYR A 269 -25.47 38.22 -21.71
CA TYR A 269 -25.38 39.17 -22.82
C TYR A 269 -26.27 38.72 -23.97
N GLN A 270 -26.39 39.58 -24.96
CA GLN A 270 -27.13 39.28 -26.18
C GLN A 270 -26.18 39.25 -27.36
N VAL A 271 -26.30 38.23 -28.20
CA VAL A 271 -25.55 38.10 -29.45
C VAL A 271 -26.48 38.40 -30.61
N LEU A 272 -26.07 39.28 -31.52
CA LEU A 272 -26.76 39.50 -32.80
C LEU A 272 -26.57 38.25 -33.68
N TYR A 273 -27.65 37.54 -33.95
CA TYR A 273 -27.60 36.27 -34.71
C TYR A 273 -27.89 36.48 -36.20
N LYS A 274 -28.93 37.23 -36.52
CA LYS A 274 -29.32 37.66 -37.87
C LYS A 274 -29.70 39.10 -37.83
N ALA A 275 -29.87 39.75 -39.00
CA ALA A 275 -30.20 41.15 -39.07
C ALA A 275 -31.46 41.47 -38.20
N GLY A 276 -31.25 42.16 -37.11
CA GLY A 276 -32.30 42.58 -36.18
C GLY A 276 -32.69 41.55 -35.10
N GLU A 277 -32.16 40.33 -35.07
CA GLU A 277 -32.49 39.31 -34.10
C GLU A 277 -31.36 39.16 -33.06
N HIS A 278 -31.71 39.29 -31.79
CA HIS A 278 -30.76 39.09 -30.67
C HIS A 278 -31.13 37.83 -29.91
N ILE A 279 -30.12 36.96 -29.71
CA ILE A 279 -30.27 35.76 -28.92
C ILE A 279 -29.67 35.99 -27.52
N PRO A 280 -30.43 35.78 -26.45
CA PRO A 280 -29.88 35.80 -25.09
C PRO A 280 -28.86 34.70 -24.92
N THR A 281 -27.70 35.05 -24.40
CA THR A 281 -26.55 34.15 -24.21
C THR A 281 -25.96 34.36 -22.82
N ALA A 282 -25.35 33.35 -22.25
CA ALA A 282 -24.61 33.45 -21.00
C ALA A 282 -23.19 32.90 -21.15
N ALA A 283 -22.23 33.64 -20.64
CA ALA A 283 -20.92 33.14 -20.39
C ALA A 283 -20.84 32.63 -18.95
N ILE A 284 -20.39 31.41 -18.76
CA ILE A 284 -20.17 30.79 -17.45
C ILE A 284 -18.69 30.53 -17.32
N GLN A 285 -18.05 31.16 -16.33
CA GLN A 285 -16.67 30.91 -15.96
C GLN A 285 -16.63 30.06 -14.68
N VAL A 286 -15.97 28.92 -14.74
CA VAL A 286 -15.73 28.06 -13.58
C VAL A 286 -14.23 28.07 -13.28
N ARG A 287 -13.88 28.52 -12.09
CA ARG A 287 -12.51 28.42 -11.58
C ARG A 287 -12.46 27.31 -10.55
N MET A 288 -11.55 26.37 -10.73
CA MET A 288 -11.28 25.29 -9.78
C MET A 288 -9.87 25.44 -9.25
N THR A 289 -9.74 25.58 -7.92
CA THR A 289 -8.45 25.67 -7.24
C THR A 289 -8.23 24.41 -6.42
N SER A 290 -7.10 23.72 -6.64
CA SER A 290 -6.67 22.58 -5.81
C SER A 290 -6.07 23.08 -4.51
N ASN A 291 -6.61 22.65 -3.39
CA ASN A 291 -6.09 22.88 -2.04
C ASN A 291 -5.44 21.62 -1.47
N ALA A 292 -5.40 20.53 -2.24
CA ALA A 292 -4.73 19.31 -1.84
C ALA A 292 -3.24 19.44 -2.05
N GLY A 293 -2.36 19.24 -1.22
CA GLY A 293 -0.90 19.40 -1.41
C GLY A 293 -0.29 18.63 -2.60
N HIS A 294 -1.12 18.09 -3.50
CA HIS A 294 -0.75 17.32 -4.70
C HIS A 294 -1.81 17.48 -5.78
N ARG A 295 -1.53 16.99 -6.99
CA ARG A 295 -2.51 16.98 -8.09
C ARG A 295 -3.75 16.14 -7.74
N ILE A 296 -4.89 16.57 -8.23
CA ILE A 296 -6.16 15.86 -8.17
C ILE A 296 -6.90 16.01 -9.52
N PRO A 297 -7.49 14.94 -10.05
CA PRO A 297 -7.35 13.55 -9.59
C PRO A 297 -5.95 13.00 -9.88
N ASP A 298 -5.45 12.14 -9.01
CA ASP A 298 -4.25 11.34 -9.21
C ASP A 298 -4.47 9.99 -8.50
N GLY A 299 -3.93 8.89 -9.01
CA GLY A 299 -4.26 7.56 -8.55
C GLY A 299 -3.11 6.72 -8.08
#